data_0a49041daf324184aaf34c4c80b3f388
#
_entry.id   0a49041daf324184aaf34c4c80b3f388
#
_cell.length_a   1.000
_cell.length_b   1.000
_cell.length_c   1.000
_cell.angle_alpha   90.00
_cell.angle_beta   90.00
_cell.angle_gamma   90.00
#
_symmetry.space_group_name_H-M   'P 1'
#
loop_
_entity.id
_entity.type
_entity.pdbx_description
1 polymer ?
#
loop_
_entity_poly.entity_id
_entity_poly.type
_entity_poly.pdbx_seq_one_letter_code
_entity_poly.pdbx_strand_id
1 'polypeptide(L)'
;MARRGENIYKHGDGRWEGRYIRGRTPEGRAQYGYVYAATYSVCREKRRQRLRELPREITPSINMTLPEAVDLFFAERERKLKESTVSRYRYVVRQYIQPQLGAAPLYALTEQRVADFYRKLQEQGLSAKSTRDVGVLLRAILRMAAKRGCFCTGLNAELPAYRKRQVEIFTEPEIL
;
A
#
# COMPACT_ATOMS: atom_id res chain seq x y z
N MET A 1 21.28 1.03 -34.56
CA MET A 1 19.87 1.35 -34.24
C MET A 1 19.50 0.81 -32.88
N ALA A 2 19.00 1.65 -31.95
CA ALA A 2 18.51 1.18 -30.68
C ALA A 2 17.23 0.33 -30.87
N ARG A 3 17.18 -0.88 -30.32
CA ARG A 3 15.96 -1.71 -30.37
C ARG A 3 14.85 -1.01 -29.59
N ARG A 4 13.67 -0.85 -30.22
CA ARG A 4 12.48 -0.32 -29.52
C ARG A 4 12.24 -1.14 -28.25
N GLY A 5 12.20 -0.48 -27.09
CA GLY A 5 11.84 -1.09 -25.80
C GLY A 5 12.95 -1.16 -24.72
N GLU A 6 14.23 -0.96 -25.06
CA GLU A 6 15.31 -1.12 -24.06
C GLU A 6 15.65 0.15 -23.25
N ASN A 7 15.06 1.31 -23.56
CA ASN A 7 15.34 2.60 -22.90
C ASN A 7 16.85 2.93 -22.81
N ILE A 8 17.60 2.62 -23.88
CA ILE A 8 19.02 2.90 -24.03
C ILE A 8 19.22 3.74 -25.28
N TYR A 9 19.84 4.91 -25.15
CA TYR A 9 19.99 5.92 -26.18
C TYR A 9 21.44 6.32 -26.33
N LYS A 10 21.88 6.64 -27.56
CA LYS A 10 23.22 7.18 -27.83
C LYS A 10 23.15 8.71 -27.84
N HIS A 11 23.97 9.35 -27.02
CA HIS A 11 24.12 10.80 -27.01
C HIS A 11 25.02 11.29 -28.19
N GLY A 12 24.90 12.57 -28.55
CA GLY A 12 25.69 13.19 -29.58
C GLY A 12 27.21 13.23 -29.27
N ASP A 13 27.59 13.14 -28.00
CA ASP A 13 28.98 13.03 -27.50
C ASP A 13 29.54 11.60 -27.57
N GLY A 14 28.79 10.65 -28.14
CA GLY A 14 29.20 9.27 -28.33
C GLY A 14 28.92 8.34 -27.16
N ARG A 15 28.54 8.85 -25.99
CA ARG A 15 28.18 8.03 -24.82
C ARG A 15 26.80 7.40 -24.99
N TRP A 16 26.60 6.26 -24.33
CA TRP A 16 25.32 5.59 -24.22
C TRP A 16 24.68 5.89 -22.85
N GLU A 17 23.41 6.29 -22.86
CA GLU A 17 22.58 6.49 -21.67
C GLU A 17 21.55 5.38 -21.56
N GLY A 18 21.47 4.75 -20.41
CA GLY A 18 20.43 3.79 -20.07
C GLY A 18 19.49 4.38 -19.01
N ARG A 19 18.21 4.55 -19.33
CA ARG A 19 17.21 5.03 -18.40
C ARG A 19 16.48 3.87 -17.73
N TYR A 20 16.25 3.96 -16.42
CA TYR A 20 15.48 2.98 -15.65
C TYR A 20 14.59 3.69 -14.63
N ILE A 21 13.51 3.04 -14.21
CA ILE A 21 12.65 3.58 -13.17
C ILE A 21 13.29 3.23 -11.83
N ARG A 22 13.65 4.26 -11.07
CA ARG A 22 14.22 4.17 -9.71
C ARG A 22 13.14 4.05 -8.64
N GLY A 23 11.95 4.59 -8.90
CA GLY A 23 10.82 4.62 -8.01
C GLY A 23 9.64 5.35 -8.61
N ARG A 24 8.61 5.56 -7.80
CA ARG A 24 7.46 6.40 -8.15
C ARG A 24 7.20 7.40 -7.04
N THR A 25 6.69 8.58 -7.39
CA THR A 25 6.21 9.57 -6.41
C THR A 25 4.90 9.08 -5.79
N PRO A 26 4.45 9.67 -4.66
CA PRO A 26 3.15 9.36 -4.06
C PRO A 26 1.98 9.52 -5.04
N GLU A 27 2.11 10.42 -6.04
CA GLU A 27 1.14 10.67 -7.11
C GLU A 27 1.25 9.64 -8.26
N GLY A 28 2.09 8.63 -8.13
CA GLY A 28 2.27 7.56 -9.12
C GLY A 28 3.19 7.91 -10.29
N ARG A 29 3.80 9.11 -10.34
CA ARG A 29 4.73 9.52 -11.41
C ARG A 29 6.05 8.76 -11.31
N ALA A 30 6.56 8.27 -12.43
CA ALA A 30 7.83 7.55 -12.47
C ALA A 30 9.02 8.47 -12.16
N GLN A 31 9.84 8.07 -11.21
CA GLN A 31 11.16 8.66 -10.97
C GLN A 31 12.21 7.86 -11.72
N TYR A 32 12.99 8.54 -12.54
CA TYR A 32 13.98 7.90 -13.39
C TYR A 32 15.38 7.99 -12.77
N GLY A 33 16.15 6.91 -12.95
CA GLY A 33 17.58 6.85 -12.75
C GLY A 33 18.27 6.67 -14.11
N TYR A 34 19.54 7.07 -14.20
CA TYR A 34 20.32 7.03 -15.42
C TYR A 34 21.66 6.33 -15.17
N VAL A 35 22.14 5.61 -16.17
CA VAL A 35 23.49 5.05 -16.22
C VAL A 35 24.15 5.44 -17.54
N TYR A 36 25.44 5.66 -17.51
CA TYR A 36 26.22 6.05 -18.67
C TYR A 36 27.36 5.09 -18.94
N ALA A 37 27.66 4.85 -20.22
CA ALA A 37 28.79 4.02 -20.64
C ALA A 37 29.28 4.41 -22.04
N ALA A 38 30.52 4.04 -22.35
CA ALA A 38 31.11 4.27 -23.68
C ALA A 38 30.51 3.35 -24.74
N THR A 39 30.00 2.17 -24.38
CA THR A 39 29.41 1.21 -25.32
C THR A 39 27.99 0.80 -24.87
N TYR A 40 27.20 0.39 -25.86
CA TYR A 40 25.83 -0.11 -25.64
C TYR A 40 25.79 -1.30 -24.67
N SER A 41 26.69 -2.27 -24.88
CA SER A 41 26.73 -3.49 -24.08
C SER A 41 27.01 -3.21 -22.62
N VAL A 42 27.98 -2.34 -22.33
CA VAL A 42 28.32 -1.91 -20.96
C VAL A 42 27.20 -1.09 -20.34
N CYS A 43 26.54 -0.22 -21.11
CA CYS A 43 25.40 0.54 -20.63
C CYS A 43 24.22 -0.38 -20.25
N ARG A 44 23.95 -1.37 -21.09
CA ARG A 44 22.91 -2.38 -20.84
C ARG A 44 23.18 -3.19 -19.56
N GLU A 45 24.42 -3.60 -19.36
CA GLU A 45 24.79 -4.39 -18.18
C GLU A 45 24.73 -3.54 -16.90
N LYS A 46 25.26 -2.31 -16.91
CA LYS A 46 25.12 -1.36 -15.81
C LYS A 46 23.66 -1.10 -15.44
N ARG A 47 22.79 -0.90 -16.47
CA ARG A 47 21.36 -0.72 -16.24
C ARG A 47 20.73 -1.94 -15.60
N ARG A 48 21.06 -3.15 -16.07
CA ARG A 48 20.58 -4.42 -15.53
C ARG A 48 21.05 -4.61 -14.09
N GLN A 49 22.30 -4.29 -13.78
CA GLN A 49 22.85 -4.34 -12.43
C GLN A 49 22.08 -3.37 -11.50
N ARG A 50 21.88 -2.11 -11.91
CA ARG A 50 21.10 -1.16 -11.12
C ARG A 50 19.67 -1.62 -10.86
N LEU A 51 19.01 -2.23 -11.84
CA LEU A 51 17.68 -2.81 -11.66
C LEU A 51 17.64 -3.97 -10.65
N ARG A 52 18.75 -4.75 -10.53
CA ARG A 52 18.87 -5.80 -9.51
C ARG A 52 19.15 -5.27 -8.11
N GLU A 53 19.90 -4.16 -8.03
CA GLU A 53 20.27 -3.49 -6.78
C GLU A 53 19.12 -2.65 -6.18
N LEU A 54 18.13 -2.30 -7.01
CA LEU A 54 16.94 -1.62 -6.51
C LEU A 54 16.21 -2.53 -5.52
N PRO A 55 15.84 -2.01 -4.34
CA PRO A 55 14.96 -2.72 -3.42
C PRO A 55 13.73 -3.21 -4.20
N ARG A 56 13.34 -4.45 -4.02
CA ARG A 56 12.15 -5.03 -4.71
C ARG A 56 10.87 -4.24 -4.44
N GLU A 57 10.88 -3.42 -3.39
CA GLU A 57 9.78 -2.51 -3.03
C GLU A 57 9.59 -1.34 -4.01
N ILE A 58 10.58 -1.07 -4.89
CA ILE A 58 10.55 0.06 -5.83
C ILE A 58 10.30 -0.40 -7.29
N THR A 59 10.21 -1.70 -7.56
CA THR A 59 9.73 -2.17 -8.88
C THR A 59 8.29 -1.69 -9.09
N PRO A 60 7.98 -1.14 -10.30
CA PRO A 60 6.67 -0.54 -10.55
C PRO A 60 5.58 -1.56 -10.27
N SER A 61 4.88 -1.23 -9.24
CA SER A 61 3.74 -1.92 -8.69
C SER A 61 2.76 -2.38 -9.77
N ILE A 62 2.30 -3.57 -9.62
CA ILE A 62 1.00 -3.97 -10.12
C ILE A 62 0.02 -2.85 -9.74
N ASN A 63 -0.59 -2.20 -10.73
CA ASN A 63 -1.65 -1.23 -10.49
C ASN A 63 -2.86 -1.99 -9.95
N MET A 64 -2.89 -2.16 -8.64
CA MET A 64 -3.97 -2.83 -7.94
C MET A 64 -4.90 -1.78 -7.34
N THR A 65 -6.19 -2.01 -7.47
CA THR A 65 -7.23 -1.21 -6.81
C THR A 65 -7.51 -1.77 -5.41
N LEU A 66 -8.17 -0.97 -4.58
CA LEU A 66 -8.56 -1.41 -3.23
C LEU A 66 -9.49 -2.65 -3.26
N PRO A 67 -10.52 -2.74 -4.12
CA PRO A 67 -11.33 -3.97 -4.23
C PRO A 67 -10.51 -5.21 -4.57
N GLU A 68 -9.61 -5.13 -5.56
CA GLU A 68 -8.72 -6.25 -5.91
C GLU A 68 -7.81 -6.68 -4.74
N ALA A 69 -7.32 -5.72 -3.95
CA ALA A 69 -6.56 -6.01 -2.74
C ALA A 69 -7.40 -6.69 -1.66
N VAL A 70 -8.67 -6.31 -1.54
CA VAL A 70 -9.64 -6.92 -0.63
C VAL A 70 -9.92 -8.36 -1.05
N ASP A 71 -10.20 -8.60 -2.33
CA ASP A 71 -10.47 -9.95 -2.86
C ASP A 71 -9.27 -10.87 -2.64
N LEU A 72 -8.07 -10.35 -2.92
CA LEU A 72 -6.83 -11.06 -2.66
C LEU A 72 -6.65 -11.40 -1.17
N PHE A 73 -6.98 -10.45 -0.28
CA PHE A 73 -6.90 -10.66 1.17
C PHE A 73 -7.80 -11.81 1.61
N PHE A 74 -9.03 -11.85 1.14
CA PHE A 74 -9.95 -12.94 1.48
C PHE A 74 -9.51 -14.26 0.86
N ALA A 75 -9.10 -14.29 -0.40
CA ALA A 75 -8.61 -15.50 -1.07
C ALA A 75 -7.45 -16.18 -0.30
N GLU A 76 -6.53 -15.39 0.28
CA GLU A 76 -5.40 -15.93 1.05
C GLU A 76 -5.72 -16.26 2.52
N ARG A 77 -6.65 -15.52 3.12
CA ARG A 77 -6.88 -15.57 4.57
C ARG A 77 -8.12 -16.37 4.97
N GLU A 78 -9.12 -16.48 4.10
CA GLU A 78 -10.41 -17.09 4.41
C GLU A 78 -10.26 -18.51 4.96
N ARG A 79 -9.38 -19.33 4.35
CA ARG A 79 -9.10 -20.70 4.81
C ARG A 79 -8.41 -20.80 6.17
N LYS A 80 -7.82 -19.71 6.66
CA LYS A 80 -7.03 -19.66 7.92
C LYS A 80 -7.77 -19.00 9.07
N LEU A 81 -8.90 -18.37 8.79
CA LEU A 81 -9.70 -17.61 9.76
C LEU A 81 -10.98 -18.36 10.09
N LYS A 82 -11.48 -18.15 11.31
CA LYS A 82 -12.82 -18.61 11.70
C LYS A 82 -13.87 -17.90 10.84
N GLU A 83 -14.94 -18.60 10.49
CA GLU A 83 -16.01 -18.06 9.66
C GLU A 83 -16.62 -16.77 10.23
N SER A 84 -16.83 -16.70 11.54
CA SER A 84 -17.30 -15.50 12.23
C SER A 84 -16.37 -14.29 12.04
N THR A 85 -15.04 -14.52 12.00
CA THR A 85 -14.05 -13.48 11.74
C THR A 85 -14.12 -13.00 10.30
N VAL A 86 -14.25 -13.92 9.34
CA VAL A 86 -14.41 -13.61 7.92
C VAL A 86 -15.66 -12.79 7.69
N SER A 87 -16.80 -13.20 8.24
CA SER A 87 -18.07 -12.49 8.16
C SER A 87 -17.98 -11.08 8.72
N ARG A 88 -17.32 -10.91 9.89
CA ARG A 88 -17.06 -9.60 10.49
C ARG A 88 -16.18 -8.73 9.58
N TYR A 89 -15.12 -9.28 9.00
CA TYR A 89 -14.23 -8.54 8.12
C TYR A 89 -14.93 -8.12 6.83
N ARG A 90 -15.74 -8.99 6.23
CA ARG A 90 -16.56 -8.67 5.06
C ARG A 90 -17.56 -7.54 5.37
N TYR A 91 -18.19 -7.60 6.54
CA TYR A 91 -19.08 -6.52 7.01
C TYR A 91 -18.32 -5.20 7.14
N VAL A 92 -17.16 -5.18 7.80
CA VAL A 92 -16.35 -3.97 7.99
C VAL A 92 -15.90 -3.38 6.65
N VAL A 93 -15.46 -4.22 5.72
CA VAL A 93 -15.05 -3.77 4.37
C VAL A 93 -16.22 -3.13 3.65
N ARG A 94 -17.38 -3.80 3.61
CA ARG A 94 -18.58 -3.33 2.90
C ARG A 94 -19.18 -2.07 3.53
N GLN A 95 -19.19 -1.99 4.85
CA GLN A 95 -19.86 -0.92 5.57
C GLN A 95 -19.02 0.36 5.71
N TYR A 96 -17.70 0.22 5.87
CA TYR A 96 -16.83 1.35 6.22
C TYR A 96 -15.76 1.64 5.17
N ILE A 97 -15.08 0.62 4.65
CA ILE A 97 -13.91 0.81 3.80
C ILE A 97 -14.32 1.16 2.37
N GLN A 98 -15.14 0.32 1.73
CA GLN A 98 -15.55 0.51 0.34
C GLN A 98 -16.32 1.80 0.09
N PRO A 99 -17.29 2.23 0.91
CA PRO A 99 -18.05 3.45 0.63
C PRO A 99 -17.20 4.72 0.64
N GLN A 100 -16.13 4.75 1.44
CA GLN A 100 -15.32 5.95 1.64
C GLN A 100 -14.05 5.98 0.79
N LEU A 101 -13.42 4.84 0.58
CA LEU A 101 -12.20 4.74 -0.21
C LEU A 101 -12.47 4.29 -1.66
N GLY A 102 -13.64 3.69 -1.91
CA GLY A 102 -14.11 3.33 -3.23
C GLY A 102 -13.18 2.39 -3.99
N ALA A 103 -13.21 2.50 -5.32
CA ALA A 103 -12.33 1.76 -6.23
C ALA A 103 -10.98 2.45 -6.44
N ALA A 104 -10.47 3.17 -5.42
CA ALA A 104 -9.22 3.90 -5.54
C ALA A 104 -8.05 2.94 -5.83
N PRO A 105 -7.16 3.32 -6.76
CA PRO A 105 -5.91 2.60 -6.94
C PRO A 105 -5.06 2.75 -5.67
N LEU A 106 -4.34 1.69 -5.27
CA LEU A 106 -3.61 1.66 -4.00
C LEU A 106 -2.56 2.77 -3.88
N TYR A 107 -1.94 3.18 -4.99
CA TYR A 107 -0.98 4.29 -4.99
C TYR A 107 -1.62 5.64 -4.61
N ALA A 108 -2.93 5.80 -4.81
CA ALA A 108 -3.66 7.01 -4.42
C ALA A 108 -4.11 7.00 -2.96
N LEU A 109 -3.95 5.87 -2.25
CA LEU A 109 -4.18 5.78 -0.82
C LEU A 109 -2.93 6.27 -0.07
N THR A 110 -2.78 7.59 0.01
CA THR A 110 -1.70 8.23 0.76
C THR A 110 -1.96 8.16 2.28
N GLU A 111 -0.91 8.41 3.08
CA GLU A 111 -1.05 8.52 4.55
C GLU A 111 -2.12 9.53 4.94
N GLN A 112 -2.11 10.70 4.30
CA GLN A 112 -3.10 11.76 4.55
C GLN A 112 -4.52 11.29 4.24
N ARG A 113 -4.73 10.63 3.09
CA ARG A 113 -6.04 10.13 2.69
C ARG A 113 -6.59 9.08 3.65
N VAL A 114 -5.71 8.22 4.18
CA VAL A 114 -6.09 7.22 5.18
C VAL A 114 -6.36 7.87 6.54
N ALA A 115 -5.59 8.88 6.94
CA ALA A 115 -5.85 9.66 8.15
C ALA A 115 -7.21 10.39 8.07
N ASP A 116 -7.51 11.03 6.93
CA ASP A 116 -8.80 11.68 6.67
C ASP A 116 -9.97 10.68 6.71
N PHE A 117 -9.75 9.47 6.20
CA PHE A 117 -10.71 8.38 6.31
C PHE A 117 -11.02 8.03 7.78
N TYR A 118 -10.00 7.90 8.64
CA TYR A 118 -10.22 7.63 10.06
C TYR A 118 -10.99 8.75 10.74
N ARG A 119 -10.67 10.01 10.44
CA ARG A 119 -11.38 11.18 10.96
C ARG A 119 -12.86 11.15 10.57
N LYS A 120 -13.17 10.92 9.30
CA LYS A 120 -14.56 10.81 8.81
C LYS A 120 -15.36 9.71 9.50
N LEU A 121 -14.74 8.56 9.77
CA LEU A 121 -15.42 7.49 10.52
C LEU A 121 -15.81 7.94 11.93
N GLN A 122 -14.95 8.70 12.61
CA GLN A 122 -15.24 9.26 13.94
C GLN A 122 -16.32 10.34 13.89
N GLU A 123 -16.28 11.21 12.89
CA GLU A 123 -17.33 12.23 12.64
C GLU A 123 -18.70 11.57 12.38
N GLN A 124 -18.72 10.37 11.78
CA GLN A 124 -19.93 9.56 11.60
C GLN A 124 -20.37 8.79 12.86
N GLY A 125 -19.71 9.02 13.99
CA GLY A 125 -20.08 8.46 15.29
C GLY A 125 -19.40 7.13 15.65
N LEU A 126 -18.42 6.64 14.86
CA LEU A 126 -17.65 5.47 15.25
C LEU A 126 -16.74 5.80 16.45
N SER A 127 -16.75 4.92 17.45
CA SER A 127 -15.81 5.05 18.58
C SER A 127 -14.36 4.96 18.11
N ALA A 128 -13.44 5.59 18.84
CA ALA A 128 -12.01 5.52 18.55
C ALA A 128 -11.49 4.07 18.49
N LYS A 129 -12.03 3.18 19.34
CA LYS A 129 -11.70 1.75 19.29
C LYS A 129 -12.18 1.10 18.00
N SER A 130 -13.44 1.32 17.61
CA SER A 130 -14.00 0.75 16.37
C SER A 130 -13.27 1.27 15.14
N THR A 131 -12.95 2.57 15.09
CA THR A 131 -12.17 3.17 14.01
C THR A 131 -10.77 2.55 13.93
N ARG A 132 -10.13 2.31 15.08
CA ARG A 132 -8.84 1.61 15.12
C ARG A 132 -8.95 0.18 14.59
N ASP A 133 -9.99 -0.56 14.95
CA ASP A 133 -10.21 -1.94 14.46
C ASP A 133 -10.39 -1.96 12.93
N VAL A 134 -11.14 -1.00 12.36
CA VAL A 134 -11.25 -0.80 10.91
C VAL A 134 -9.87 -0.50 10.30
N GLY A 135 -9.09 0.36 10.93
CA GLY A 135 -7.74 0.72 10.48
C GLY A 135 -6.77 -0.46 10.51
N VAL A 136 -6.86 -1.33 11.53
CA VAL A 136 -6.05 -2.56 11.62
C VAL A 136 -6.35 -3.49 10.44
N LEU A 137 -7.63 -3.66 10.08
CA LEU A 137 -8.03 -4.48 8.94
C LEU A 137 -7.54 -3.86 7.62
N LEU A 138 -7.76 -2.56 7.41
CA LEU A 138 -7.27 -1.85 6.22
C LEU A 138 -5.75 -2.01 6.09
N ARG A 139 -4.99 -1.78 7.17
CA ARG A 139 -3.54 -1.96 7.19
C ARG A 139 -3.12 -3.39 6.84
N ALA A 140 -3.87 -4.41 7.29
CA ALA A 140 -3.58 -5.80 6.95
C ALA A 140 -3.78 -6.08 5.45
N ILE A 141 -4.83 -5.52 4.83
CA ILE A 141 -5.08 -5.60 3.38
C ILE A 141 -3.95 -4.92 2.60
N LEU A 142 -3.59 -3.68 2.97
CA LEU A 142 -2.53 -2.93 2.31
C LEU A 142 -1.16 -3.60 2.45
N ARG A 143 -0.84 -4.18 3.61
CA ARG A 143 0.41 -4.94 3.82
C ARG A 143 0.51 -6.14 2.90
N MET A 144 -0.60 -6.82 2.66
CA MET A 144 -0.60 -7.98 1.79
C MET A 144 -0.40 -7.57 0.33
N ALA A 145 -1.05 -6.49 -0.12
CA ALA A 145 -0.82 -5.91 -1.44
C ALA A 145 0.63 -5.44 -1.61
N ALA A 146 1.22 -4.81 -0.58
CA ALA A 146 2.62 -4.38 -0.59
C ALA A 146 3.59 -5.57 -0.72
N LYS A 147 3.33 -6.71 -0.07
CA LYS A 147 4.13 -7.92 -0.26
C LYS A 147 4.11 -8.45 -1.69
N ARG A 148 3.08 -8.11 -2.46
CA ARG A 148 2.97 -8.44 -3.90
C ARG A 148 3.55 -7.36 -4.82
N GLY A 149 4.23 -6.36 -4.26
CA GLY A 149 4.88 -5.29 -5.01
C GLY A 149 3.99 -4.09 -5.31
N CYS A 150 2.81 -3.98 -4.69
CA CYS A 150 1.97 -2.78 -4.83
C CYS A 150 2.52 -1.64 -3.98
N PHE A 151 2.64 -0.47 -4.58
CA PHE A 151 3.05 0.74 -3.87
C PHE A 151 1.84 1.40 -3.20
N CYS A 152 1.93 1.63 -1.88
CA CYS A 152 0.92 2.33 -1.10
C CYS A 152 1.54 2.94 0.17
N THR A 153 1.55 4.27 0.28
CA THR A 153 2.05 4.96 1.48
C THR A 153 1.03 4.98 2.62
N GLY A 154 -0.26 4.78 2.33
CA GLY A 154 -1.32 4.71 3.34
C GLY A 154 -1.14 3.61 4.38
N LEU A 155 -0.26 2.64 4.09
CA LEU A 155 0.18 1.63 5.04
C LEU A 155 0.82 2.23 6.31
N ASN A 156 1.51 3.36 6.18
CA ASN A 156 2.22 4.04 7.26
C ASN A 156 1.33 4.98 8.08
N ALA A 157 0.09 5.23 7.63
CA ALA A 157 -0.84 6.10 8.35
C ALA A 157 -1.00 5.65 9.81
N GLU A 158 -0.94 6.61 10.72
CA GLU A 158 -1.05 6.34 12.14
C GLU A 158 -2.46 5.85 12.51
N LEU A 159 -2.53 4.79 13.31
CA LEU A 159 -3.82 4.27 13.78
C LEU A 159 -4.39 5.17 14.88
N PRO A 160 -5.70 5.42 14.91
CA PRO A 160 -6.34 6.19 15.97
C PRO A 160 -5.97 5.67 17.35
N ALA A 161 -5.56 6.57 18.22
CA ALA A 161 -5.30 6.25 19.62
C ALA A 161 -6.64 5.99 20.35
N TYR A 162 -6.66 4.98 21.21
CA TYR A 162 -7.78 4.81 22.15
C TYR A 162 -7.26 4.39 23.50
N ARG A 163 -7.90 4.86 24.56
CA ARG A 163 -7.65 4.40 25.92
C ARG A 163 -8.67 3.33 26.26
N LYS A 164 -8.20 2.20 26.78
CA LYS A 164 -9.08 1.16 27.32
C LYS A 164 -9.82 1.75 28.52
N ARG A 165 -11.15 1.73 28.49
CA ARG A 165 -11.94 2.09 29.68
C ARG A 165 -11.57 1.10 30.79
N GLN A 166 -11.20 1.61 31.95
CA GLN A 166 -11.17 0.81 33.15
C GLN A 166 -12.62 0.41 33.47
N VAL A 167 -12.86 -0.89 33.59
CA VAL A 167 -14.16 -1.40 34.05
C VAL A 167 -14.09 -1.33 35.56
N GLU A 168 -14.91 -0.49 36.15
CA GLU A 168 -15.16 -0.55 37.61
C GLU A 168 -15.90 -1.85 37.86
N ILE A 169 -15.29 -2.73 38.64
CA ILE A 169 -15.92 -3.95 39.11
C ILE A 169 -16.64 -3.57 40.40
N PHE A 170 -17.96 -3.69 40.38
CA PHE A 170 -18.73 -3.50 41.60
C PHE A 170 -18.25 -4.50 42.67
N THR A 171 -17.96 -4.00 43.87
CA THR A 171 -17.61 -4.83 45.00
C THR A 171 -18.89 -5.38 45.63
N GLU A 172 -18.84 -6.54 46.32
CA GLU A 172 -20.00 -7.18 46.96
C GLU A 172 -20.89 -6.24 47.81
N PRO A 173 -20.34 -5.20 48.50
CA PRO A 173 -21.20 -4.27 49.25
C PRO A 173 -22.00 -3.30 48.37
N GLU A 174 -21.71 -3.17 47.06
CA GLU A 174 -22.42 -2.28 46.14
C GLU A 174 -23.56 -2.99 45.39
N ILE A 175 -23.76 -4.31 45.65
CA ILE A 175 -24.78 -5.15 45.00
C ILE A 175 -26.01 -5.35 45.89
N LEU A 176 -25.99 -4.89 47.15
CA LEU A 176 -27.10 -4.89 48.11
C LEU A 176 -27.88 -3.56 48.00
#